data_e9cb10804ab0d53845f99dbb5c36d53d
#
_entry.id   e9cb10804ab0d53845f99dbb5c36d53d
#
_cell.length_a   1.000
_cell.length_b   1.000
_cell.length_c   1.000
_cell.angle_alpha   90.00
_cell.angle_beta   90.00
_cell.angle_gamma   90.00
#
_symmetry.space_group_name_H-M   'P 1'
#
loop_
_entity.id
_entity.type
_entity.pdbx_description
1 polymer ?
#
loop_
_entity_poly.entity_id
_entity_poly.type
_entity_poly.pdbx_seq_one_letter_code
_entity_poly.pdbx_strand_id
1 'polypeptide(L)'
;MNRLLSLLAACIVASALDVSVAPAQTFKVTRFEIGGDGGTDYVTAEPGTGRVFVSRGTHVMVVDGASGKVLGDIPDTPRVHGIGLVAKHNRGFTTNGGDSTVTMFDLKTLAVIKKIPVKTGGLDGIMYDDYTDRIILTNHSRPIGTVVALDANTGDIVGQAELEDNSPEGAASNGKGTLYVNNEGKSTIQVLDAKSMKVQSSWPLAPCEGPTGIAYDRANDRIFSGCGKTSVVLDAKTGKVVATIANGDGVDALGWDPKEKLIYIPAGRDGNVTVAHQDSPDKYSVVATVQTMPRAKTITVDPVTHNAYLFQPEYGPAPAGAPPGPGGRPPVGPVVAAWFLVITQ
;
A
#
# COMPACT_ATOMS: atom_id res chain seq x y z
N MET A 1 -4.99 -76.50 -38.42
CA MET A 1 -5.61 -75.17 -38.45
C MET A 1 -5.58 -74.61 -37.02
N ASN A 2 -4.47 -73.97 -36.62
CA ASN A 2 -4.31 -73.42 -35.30
C ASN A 2 -4.43 -71.88 -35.39
N ARG A 3 -5.37 -71.29 -34.69
CA ARG A 3 -5.52 -69.86 -34.54
C ARG A 3 -4.81 -69.43 -33.22
N LEU A 4 -3.75 -68.71 -33.35
CA LEU A 4 -3.14 -67.99 -32.23
C LEU A 4 -3.97 -66.77 -31.91
N LEU A 5 -4.45 -66.67 -30.67
CA LEU A 5 -4.97 -65.44 -30.10
C LEU A 5 -3.78 -64.68 -29.44
N SER A 6 -3.50 -63.49 -29.94
CA SER A 6 -2.57 -62.55 -29.29
C SER A 6 -3.33 -61.64 -28.32
N LEU A 7 -3.06 -61.77 -27.03
CA LEU A 7 -3.53 -60.80 -25.99
C LEU A 7 -2.59 -59.61 -25.99
N LEU A 8 -3.08 -58.41 -26.33
CA LEU A 8 -2.44 -57.14 -26.04
C LEU A 8 -2.74 -56.75 -24.59
N ALA A 9 -1.71 -56.72 -23.73
CA ALA A 9 -1.80 -56.14 -22.42
C ALA A 9 -1.55 -54.61 -22.52
N ALA A 10 -2.56 -53.79 -22.27
CA ALA A 10 -2.44 -52.33 -22.16
C ALA A 10 -1.96 -51.99 -20.77
N CYS A 11 -0.73 -51.55 -20.62
CA CYS A 11 -0.21 -50.94 -19.39
C CYS A 11 -0.77 -49.53 -19.25
N ILE A 12 -1.69 -49.31 -18.32
CA ILE A 12 -2.13 -48.00 -17.88
C ILE A 12 -1.06 -47.48 -16.90
N VAL A 13 -0.26 -46.54 -17.34
CA VAL A 13 0.65 -45.73 -16.45
C VAL A 13 -0.20 -44.68 -15.79
N ALA A 14 -0.57 -44.88 -14.55
CA ALA A 14 -1.20 -43.87 -13.70
C ALA A 14 -0.07 -42.91 -13.24
N SER A 15 0.02 -41.75 -13.86
CA SER A 15 0.85 -40.65 -13.35
C SER A 15 0.20 -40.07 -12.07
N ALA A 16 0.74 -40.41 -10.92
CA ALA A 16 0.44 -39.71 -9.69
C ALA A 16 0.93 -38.26 -9.81
N LEU A 17 0.02 -37.32 -9.82
CA LEU A 17 0.34 -35.91 -9.64
C LEU A 17 0.69 -35.73 -8.15
N ASP A 18 1.97 -35.63 -7.85
CA ASP A 18 2.44 -35.17 -6.54
C ASP A 18 1.97 -33.73 -6.34
N VAL A 19 0.86 -33.56 -5.63
CA VAL A 19 0.45 -32.28 -5.09
C VAL A 19 1.32 -32.04 -3.87
N SER A 20 2.46 -31.40 -4.07
CA SER A 20 3.24 -30.88 -2.94
C SER A 20 2.44 -29.77 -2.28
N VAL A 21 1.82 -30.07 -1.16
CA VAL A 21 1.23 -29.06 -0.27
C VAL A 21 2.42 -28.31 0.35
N ALA A 22 2.61 -27.06 -0.03
CA ALA A 22 3.58 -26.21 0.63
C ALA A 22 3.27 -26.17 2.15
N PRO A 23 4.26 -26.22 3.04
CA PRO A 23 4.01 -26.14 4.47
C PRO A 23 3.25 -24.84 4.77
N ALA A 24 2.23 -24.93 5.62
CA ALA A 24 1.45 -23.76 6.03
C ALA A 24 2.41 -22.76 6.69
N GLN A 25 2.56 -21.59 6.11
CA GLN A 25 3.37 -20.52 6.71
C GLN A 25 2.66 -20.02 7.97
N THR A 26 3.41 -19.89 9.07
CA THR A 26 2.86 -19.43 10.34
C THR A 26 3.22 -17.97 10.55
N PHE A 27 2.19 -17.12 10.64
CA PHE A 27 2.35 -15.69 10.89
C PHE A 27 2.03 -15.37 12.36
N LYS A 28 2.89 -14.58 13.00
CA LYS A 28 2.70 -14.07 14.35
C LYS A 28 2.40 -12.58 14.31
N VAL A 29 1.40 -12.13 15.08
CA VAL A 29 1.12 -10.71 15.29
C VAL A 29 1.58 -10.31 16.69
N THR A 30 2.52 -9.39 16.75
CA THR A 30 2.91 -8.71 17.99
C THR A 30 2.29 -7.33 18.02
N ARG A 31 1.75 -6.90 19.16
CA ARG A 31 1.11 -5.60 19.34
C ARG A 31 1.88 -4.81 20.40
N PHE A 32 2.21 -3.57 20.08
CA PHE A 32 2.82 -2.62 21.00
C PHE A 32 1.88 -1.44 21.17
N GLU A 33 1.59 -1.08 22.41
CA GLU A 33 0.89 0.16 22.72
C GLU A 33 1.91 1.29 22.71
N ILE A 34 1.80 2.21 21.75
CA ILE A 34 2.79 3.28 21.53
C ILE A 34 2.31 4.65 21.99
N GLY A 35 1.09 4.75 22.50
CA GLY A 35 0.50 5.98 23.02
C GLY A 35 0.30 7.09 21.99
N GLY A 36 0.11 8.30 22.48
CA GLY A 36 -0.03 9.53 21.69
C GLY A 36 -1.42 9.71 21.08
N ASP A 37 -1.68 10.93 20.66
CA ASP A 37 -2.94 11.37 20.06
C ASP A 37 -2.95 11.24 18.54
N GLY A 38 -4.12 11.47 17.96
CA GLY A 38 -4.34 11.53 16.51
C GLY A 38 -4.81 10.24 15.88
N GLY A 39 -5.42 10.40 14.73
CA GLY A 39 -5.87 9.30 13.87
C GLY A 39 -4.73 8.56 13.22
N THR A 40 -5.05 7.87 12.14
CA THR A 40 -4.06 7.18 11.31
C THR A 40 -4.51 7.21 9.86
N ASP A 41 -3.52 7.09 8.99
CA ASP A 41 -3.70 6.72 7.60
C ASP A 41 -2.54 5.79 7.18
N TYR A 42 -1.56 6.23 6.39
CA TYR A 42 -0.48 5.35 5.96
C TYR A 42 0.60 5.14 7.01
N VAL A 43 1.28 4.02 6.87
CA VAL A 43 2.52 3.67 7.56
C VAL A 43 3.61 3.39 6.53
N THR A 44 4.87 3.75 6.82
CA THR A 44 5.99 3.56 5.89
C THR A 44 7.22 3.04 6.64
N ALA A 45 7.70 1.85 6.29
CA ALA A 45 8.96 1.31 6.78
C ALA A 45 10.14 1.95 6.05
N GLU A 46 11.19 2.30 6.76
CA GLU A 46 12.47 2.66 6.18
C GLU A 46 13.33 1.40 6.00
N PRO A 47 13.60 0.99 4.76
CA PRO A 47 14.21 -0.31 4.51
C PRO A 47 15.51 -0.54 5.26
N GLY A 48 15.59 -1.64 6.01
CA GLY A 48 16.79 -2.10 6.71
C GLY A 48 17.23 -1.28 7.92
N THR A 49 16.51 -0.21 8.30
CA THR A 49 16.86 0.59 9.49
C THR A 49 16.08 0.20 10.73
N GLY A 50 14.99 -0.54 10.57
CA GLY A 50 14.06 -0.86 11.63
C GLY A 50 13.11 0.30 12.00
N ARG A 51 13.23 1.48 11.39
CA ARG A 51 12.32 2.61 11.64
C ARG A 51 11.05 2.48 10.83
N VAL A 52 9.93 2.75 11.48
CA VAL A 52 8.61 2.81 10.84
C VAL A 52 7.98 4.16 11.14
N PHE A 53 7.55 4.84 10.09
CA PHE A 53 6.91 6.15 10.15
C PHE A 53 5.40 5.94 10.12
N VAL A 54 4.70 6.48 11.10
CA VAL A 54 3.26 6.30 11.32
C VAL A 54 2.57 7.65 11.26
N SER A 55 1.63 7.83 10.33
CA SER A 55 0.80 9.05 10.31
C SER A 55 -0.13 9.10 11.52
N ARG A 56 -0.17 10.25 12.21
CA ARG A 56 -0.93 10.47 13.45
C ARG A 56 -1.85 11.70 13.36
N GLY A 57 -2.39 11.96 12.18
CA GLY A 57 -3.31 13.06 11.94
C GLY A 57 -2.65 14.44 11.94
N THR A 58 -2.00 14.87 13.01
CA THR A 58 -1.34 16.18 13.13
C THR A 58 0.18 16.12 13.09
N HIS A 59 0.75 14.94 13.17
CA HIS A 59 2.19 14.68 13.21
C HIS A 59 2.50 13.29 12.64
N VAL A 60 3.79 12.99 12.45
CA VAL A 60 4.26 11.65 12.09
C VAL A 60 5.12 11.13 13.23
N MET A 61 4.70 10.02 13.82
CA MET A 61 5.46 9.33 14.86
C MET A 61 6.45 8.35 14.21
N VAL A 62 7.68 8.30 14.69
CA VAL A 62 8.70 7.33 14.25
C VAL A 62 8.87 6.27 15.33
N VAL A 63 8.72 5.01 14.94
CA VAL A 63 8.67 3.87 15.86
C VAL A 63 9.75 2.86 15.47
N ASP A 64 10.38 2.24 16.45
CA ASP A 64 11.23 1.06 16.25
C ASP A 64 10.36 -0.17 15.96
N GLY A 65 10.53 -0.75 14.77
CA GLY A 65 9.71 -1.84 14.28
C GLY A 65 9.83 -3.16 15.07
N ALA A 66 10.89 -3.33 15.84
CA ALA A 66 11.10 -4.55 16.62
C ALA A 66 10.52 -4.47 18.05
N SER A 67 10.56 -3.27 18.64
CA SER A 67 10.20 -3.07 20.05
C SER A 67 8.97 -2.19 20.29
N GLY A 68 8.47 -1.51 19.25
CA GLY A 68 7.40 -0.52 19.41
C GLY A 68 7.84 0.76 20.12
N LYS A 69 9.14 0.94 20.41
CA LYS A 69 9.63 2.15 21.07
C LYS A 69 9.49 3.35 20.15
N VAL A 70 8.91 4.44 20.66
CA VAL A 70 8.87 5.73 19.96
C VAL A 70 10.29 6.32 19.93
N LEU A 71 10.78 6.60 18.73
CA LEU A 71 12.13 7.12 18.47
C LEU A 71 12.16 8.63 18.23
N GLY A 72 11.05 9.21 17.79
CA GLY A 72 10.93 10.62 17.50
C GLY A 72 9.60 10.99 16.85
N ASP A 73 9.50 12.25 16.47
CA ASP A 73 8.27 12.82 15.94
C ASP A 73 8.59 13.92 14.91
N ILE A 74 7.74 14.03 13.88
CA ILE A 74 7.78 15.11 12.89
C ILE A 74 6.50 15.91 13.09
N PRO A 75 6.59 17.11 13.70
CA PRO A 75 5.42 17.91 14.02
C PRO A 75 4.86 18.67 12.81
N ASP A 76 3.70 19.29 13.01
CA ASP A 76 3.12 20.26 12.08
C ASP A 76 2.82 19.69 10.69
N THR A 77 2.18 18.50 10.68
CA THR A 77 1.70 17.82 9.48
C THR A 77 0.18 17.67 9.54
N PRO A 78 -0.60 18.75 9.36
CA PRO A 78 -2.04 18.76 9.61
C PRO A 78 -2.79 17.82 8.67
N ARG A 79 -3.50 16.86 9.23
CA ARG A 79 -4.20 15.78 8.54
C ARG A 79 -3.25 15.05 7.59
N VAL A 80 -2.12 14.59 8.15
CA VAL A 80 -1.13 13.82 7.38
C VAL A 80 -1.74 12.51 6.91
N HIS A 81 -1.50 12.20 5.63
CA HIS A 81 -1.85 10.93 5.00
C HIS A 81 -0.59 10.07 4.80
N GLY A 82 0.15 10.28 3.73
CA GLY A 82 1.28 9.46 3.36
C GLY A 82 2.65 10.02 3.77
N ILE A 83 3.65 9.13 3.84
CA ILE A 83 5.04 9.45 4.12
C ILE A 83 5.92 8.81 3.04
N GLY A 84 6.69 9.63 2.33
CA GLY A 84 7.67 9.21 1.31
C GLY A 84 9.08 9.39 1.83
N LEU A 85 9.93 8.37 1.70
CA LEU A 85 11.30 8.36 2.21
C LEU A 85 12.31 8.31 1.06
N VAL A 86 13.33 9.17 1.11
CA VAL A 86 14.40 9.29 0.11
C VAL A 86 15.75 9.23 0.82
N ALA A 87 16.18 8.01 1.16
CA ALA A 87 17.41 7.77 1.91
C ALA A 87 18.65 8.38 1.22
N LYS A 88 18.72 8.30 -0.11
CA LYS A 88 19.84 8.82 -0.91
C LYS A 88 20.07 10.33 -0.72
N HIS A 89 19.03 11.10 -0.45
CA HIS A 89 19.11 12.55 -0.20
C HIS A 89 18.97 12.92 1.27
N ASN A 90 18.79 11.93 2.16
CA ASN A 90 18.48 12.18 3.56
C ASN A 90 17.22 13.06 3.72
N ARG A 91 16.18 12.78 2.94
CA ARG A 91 14.91 13.51 2.89
C ARG A 91 13.73 12.60 3.15
N GLY A 92 12.75 13.15 3.85
CA GLY A 92 11.44 12.59 3.94
C GLY A 92 10.39 13.64 3.58
N PHE A 93 9.21 13.18 3.16
CA PHE A 93 8.11 14.02 2.71
C PHE A 93 6.81 13.48 3.27
N THR A 94 5.88 14.37 3.63
CA THR A 94 4.52 13.99 4.03
C THR A 94 3.48 14.68 3.17
N THR A 95 2.38 14.02 2.89
CA THR A 95 1.20 14.67 2.32
C THR A 95 0.29 15.15 3.45
N ASN A 96 -0.03 16.45 3.47
CA ASN A 96 -0.86 17.09 4.49
C ASN A 96 -2.19 17.54 3.89
N GLY A 97 -3.23 16.73 4.03
CA GLY A 97 -4.56 17.03 3.47
C GLY A 97 -5.29 18.17 4.19
N GLY A 98 -4.83 18.59 5.37
CA GLY A 98 -5.48 19.63 6.17
C GLY A 98 -5.21 21.06 5.67
N ASP A 99 -4.05 21.30 5.08
CA ASP A 99 -3.62 22.62 4.59
C ASP A 99 -3.08 22.59 3.15
N SER A 100 -3.20 21.46 2.48
CA SER A 100 -2.70 21.25 1.11
C SER A 100 -1.20 21.54 0.96
N THR A 101 -0.41 21.09 1.94
CA THR A 101 1.04 21.21 1.91
C THR A 101 1.73 19.85 1.92
N VAL A 102 2.98 19.83 1.50
CA VAL A 102 3.93 18.74 1.74
C VAL A 102 4.95 19.24 2.75
N THR A 103 5.15 18.51 3.84
CA THR A 103 6.25 18.78 4.77
C THR A 103 7.48 18.01 4.34
N MET A 104 8.56 18.70 3.99
CA MET A 104 9.87 18.11 3.74
C MET A 104 10.69 18.13 5.03
N PHE A 105 11.28 17.03 5.41
CA PHE A 105 12.04 16.88 6.64
C PHE A 105 13.38 16.16 6.43
N ASP A 106 14.32 16.38 7.34
CA ASP A 106 15.58 15.64 7.39
C ASP A 106 15.36 14.25 7.96
N LEU A 107 15.71 13.21 7.20
CA LEU A 107 15.40 11.84 7.55
C LEU A 107 16.18 11.33 8.79
N LYS A 108 17.37 11.87 9.06
CA LYS A 108 18.19 11.48 10.21
C LYS A 108 17.77 12.18 11.48
N THR A 109 17.54 13.49 11.41
CA THR A 109 17.24 14.32 12.58
C THR A 109 15.75 14.49 12.84
N LEU A 110 14.90 14.15 11.87
CA LEU A 110 13.44 14.35 11.85
C LEU A 110 13.03 15.84 11.84
N ALA A 111 13.98 16.75 11.74
CA ALA A 111 13.71 18.19 11.72
C ALA A 111 13.00 18.60 10.42
N VAL A 112 11.94 19.40 10.56
CA VAL A 112 11.26 20.00 9.41
C VAL A 112 12.20 20.96 8.69
N ILE A 113 12.35 20.80 7.38
CA ILE A 113 13.17 21.65 6.52
C ILE A 113 12.32 22.76 5.93
N LYS A 114 11.19 22.41 5.32
CA LYS A 114 10.25 23.38 4.74
C LYS A 114 8.86 22.77 4.52
N LYS A 115 7.85 23.64 4.41
CA LYS A 115 6.54 23.30 3.89
C LYS A 115 6.41 23.75 2.45
N ILE A 116 5.85 22.91 1.61
CA ILE A 116 5.71 23.11 0.17
C ILE A 116 4.21 23.18 -0.13
N PRO A 117 3.66 24.34 -0.51
CA PRO A 117 2.25 24.43 -0.87
C PRO A 117 1.98 23.73 -2.21
N VAL A 118 0.94 22.88 -2.24
CA VAL A 118 0.47 22.20 -3.44
C VAL A 118 -0.96 22.66 -3.73
N LYS A 119 -1.12 23.42 -4.81
CA LYS A 119 -2.37 24.15 -5.08
C LYS A 119 -3.56 23.26 -5.49
N THR A 120 -3.35 21.99 -5.74
CA THR A 120 -4.40 21.06 -6.21
C THR A 120 -5.36 20.61 -5.11
N GLY A 121 -5.00 20.77 -3.84
CA GLY A 121 -5.81 20.31 -2.69
C GLY A 121 -5.79 18.79 -2.53
N GLY A 122 -6.49 18.28 -1.53
CA GLY A 122 -6.79 16.85 -1.35
C GLY A 122 -5.62 15.89 -1.43
N LEU A 123 -4.44 16.31 -0.92
CA LEU A 123 -3.23 15.47 -0.91
C LEU A 123 -3.46 14.19 -0.13
N ASP A 124 -3.09 13.04 -0.73
CA ASP A 124 -3.29 11.70 -0.17
C ASP A 124 -2.03 10.83 -0.33
N GLY A 125 -2.00 9.95 -1.31
CA GLY A 125 -0.91 9.01 -1.54
C GLY A 125 0.41 9.68 -1.89
N ILE A 126 1.51 9.00 -1.59
CA ILE A 126 2.87 9.46 -1.87
C ILE A 126 3.79 8.26 -2.12
N MET A 127 4.68 8.39 -3.11
CA MET A 127 5.74 7.42 -3.33
C MET A 127 7.00 8.10 -3.88
N TYR A 128 8.14 7.44 -3.71
CA TYR A 128 9.39 7.82 -4.36
C TYR A 128 9.60 7.02 -5.64
N ASP A 129 9.82 7.70 -6.76
CA ASP A 129 10.25 7.11 -8.02
C ASP A 129 11.76 7.25 -8.19
N ASP A 130 12.48 6.14 -8.07
CA ASP A 130 13.93 6.08 -8.15
C ASP A 130 14.49 6.33 -9.56
N TYR A 131 13.69 6.11 -10.61
CA TYR A 131 14.10 6.35 -11.99
C TYR A 131 14.20 7.83 -12.34
N THR A 132 13.23 8.62 -11.92
CA THR A 132 13.22 10.07 -12.18
C THR A 132 13.77 10.91 -11.02
N ASP A 133 14.04 10.27 -9.87
CA ASP A 133 14.43 10.93 -8.62
C ASP A 133 13.38 11.95 -8.15
N ARG A 134 12.11 11.52 -8.15
CA ARG A 134 10.97 12.36 -7.82
C ARG A 134 10.12 11.75 -6.73
N ILE A 135 9.51 12.61 -5.94
CA ILE A 135 8.35 12.27 -5.11
C ILE A 135 7.09 12.44 -5.95
N ILE A 136 6.27 11.41 -5.99
CA ILE A 136 5.00 11.38 -6.71
C ILE A 136 3.88 11.43 -5.69
N LEU A 137 2.98 12.39 -5.85
CA LEU A 137 1.82 12.60 -4.98
C LEU A 137 0.55 12.34 -5.76
N THR A 138 -0.45 11.72 -5.13
CA THR A 138 -1.81 11.65 -5.64
C THR A 138 -2.70 12.63 -4.86
N ASN A 139 -3.62 13.27 -5.57
CA ASN A 139 -4.45 14.32 -4.98
C ASN A 139 -5.91 14.12 -5.37
N HIS A 140 -6.76 13.95 -4.36
CA HIS A 140 -8.21 13.98 -4.49
C HIS A 140 -8.68 15.42 -4.73
N SER A 141 -8.85 15.83 -5.96
CA SER A 141 -9.31 17.18 -6.29
C SER A 141 -10.55 17.17 -7.18
N ARG A 142 -11.33 18.24 -7.12
CA ARG A 142 -12.56 18.38 -7.91
C ARG A 142 -12.40 19.51 -8.92
N PRO A 143 -12.88 19.32 -10.16
CA PRO A 143 -13.68 18.18 -10.65
C PRO A 143 -12.83 16.94 -10.95
N ILE A 144 -11.51 17.04 -11.02
CA ILE A 144 -10.60 16.00 -11.50
C ILE A 144 -9.40 15.86 -10.58
N GLY A 145 -8.99 14.61 -10.29
CA GLY A 145 -7.81 14.29 -9.52
C GLY A 145 -6.52 14.57 -10.27
N THR A 146 -5.43 14.73 -9.54
CA THR A 146 -4.14 15.04 -10.13
C THR A 146 -3.03 14.18 -9.53
N VAL A 147 -1.96 14.00 -10.29
CA VAL A 147 -0.66 13.53 -9.82
C VAL A 147 0.32 14.68 -9.90
N VAL A 148 1.06 14.93 -8.82
CA VAL A 148 2.10 15.97 -8.77
C VAL A 148 3.45 15.33 -8.52
N ALA A 149 4.48 15.77 -9.22
CA ALA A 149 5.86 15.32 -9.06
C ALA A 149 6.71 16.43 -8.45
N LEU A 150 7.45 16.11 -7.38
CA LEU A 150 8.44 16.99 -6.78
C LEU A 150 9.84 16.41 -7.00
N ASP A 151 10.82 17.27 -7.17
CA ASP A 151 12.25 16.90 -7.09
C ASP A 151 12.54 16.36 -5.69
N ALA A 152 13.08 15.14 -5.60
CA ALA A 152 13.27 14.45 -4.33
C ALA A 152 14.36 15.02 -3.44
N ASN A 153 15.23 15.88 -3.96
CA ASN A 153 16.28 16.57 -3.20
C ASN A 153 15.86 17.96 -2.75
N THR A 154 15.26 18.74 -3.67
CA THR A 154 14.91 20.15 -3.42
C THR A 154 13.47 20.34 -2.96
N GLY A 155 12.56 19.41 -3.30
CA GLY A 155 11.12 19.51 -3.06
C GLY A 155 10.41 20.49 -4.01
N ASP A 156 11.06 20.94 -5.07
CA ASP A 156 10.42 21.81 -6.07
C ASP A 156 9.42 21.02 -6.91
N ILE A 157 8.27 21.61 -7.21
CA ILE A 157 7.27 20.99 -8.10
C ILE A 157 7.83 21.00 -9.53
N VAL A 158 8.01 19.81 -10.11
CA VAL A 158 8.65 19.62 -11.43
C VAL A 158 7.73 19.01 -12.48
N GLY A 159 6.50 18.68 -12.10
CA GLY A 159 5.52 18.12 -13.04
C GLY A 159 4.14 17.93 -12.42
N GLN A 160 3.14 17.85 -13.27
CA GLN A 160 1.75 17.57 -12.89
C GLN A 160 1.01 16.91 -14.05
N ALA A 161 0.05 16.04 -13.72
CA ALA A 161 -0.91 15.47 -14.65
C ALA A 161 -2.32 15.52 -14.07
N GLU A 162 -3.31 15.76 -14.91
CA GLU A 162 -4.71 15.52 -14.61
C GLU A 162 -5.05 14.07 -14.93
N LEU A 163 -5.89 13.47 -14.10
CA LEU A 163 -6.34 12.08 -14.24
C LEU A 163 -7.82 12.07 -14.71
N GLU A 164 -8.33 10.88 -15.00
CA GLU A 164 -9.72 10.72 -15.46
C GLU A 164 -10.76 10.66 -14.33
N ASP A 165 -10.29 10.54 -13.09
CA ASP A 165 -11.09 10.41 -11.88
C ASP A 165 -10.70 11.49 -10.86
N ASN A 166 -11.59 11.78 -9.91
CA ASN A 166 -11.33 12.73 -8.83
C ASN A 166 -10.82 12.06 -7.55
N SER A 167 -10.63 10.74 -7.55
CA SER A 167 -10.18 9.93 -6.41
C SER A 167 -8.99 9.03 -6.79
N PRO A 168 -7.85 9.62 -7.22
CA PRO A 168 -6.64 8.84 -7.40
C PRO A 168 -6.06 8.42 -6.03
N GLU A 169 -5.79 7.16 -5.89
CA GLU A 169 -5.30 6.52 -4.68
C GLU A 169 -3.79 6.21 -4.77
N GLY A 170 -3.38 4.99 -4.46
CA GLY A 170 -1.99 4.59 -4.51
C GLY A 170 -1.36 4.69 -5.89
N ALA A 171 -0.05 4.96 -5.91
CA ALA A 171 0.80 4.96 -7.09
C ALA A 171 1.96 3.99 -6.94
N ALA A 172 2.40 3.40 -8.06
CA ALA A 172 3.58 2.54 -8.14
C ALA A 172 4.43 2.86 -9.37
N SER A 173 5.73 2.55 -9.30
CA SER A 173 6.69 2.74 -10.39
C SER A 173 7.34 1.43 -10.81
N ASN A 174 7.52 1.23 -12.11
CA ASN A 174 8.31 0.11 -12.61
C ASN A 174 9.84 0.33 -12.49
N GLY A 175 10.29 1.51 -12.04
CA GLY A 175 11.69 1.88 -11.99
C GLY A 175 12.37 2.02 -13.35
N LYS A 176 11.60 2.13 -14.44
CA LYS A 176 12.07 2.23 -15.82
C LYS A 176 11.36 3.34 -16.62
N GLY A 177 10.61 4.21 -15.91
CA GLY A 177 9.98 5.39 -16.49
C GLY A 177 8.46 5.31 -16.64
N THR A 178 7.79 4.33 -16.06
CA THR A 178 6.34 4.24 -16.06
C THR A 178 5.78 4.28 -14.65
N LEU A 179 4.78 5.11 -14.44
CA LEU A 179 3.98 5.19 -13.22
C LEU A 179 2.61 4.56 -13.47
N TYR A 180 2.07 3.93 -12.43
CA TYR A 180 0.74 3.34 -12.40
C TYR A 180 -0.01 3.95 -11.22
N VAL A 181 -1.22 4.44 -11.45
CA VAL A 181 -2.04 5.12 -10.44
C VAL A 181 -3.43 4.50 -10.41
N ASN A 182 -3.83 4.00 -9.25
CA ASN A 182 -5.19 3.53 -9.03
C ASN A 182 -6.18 4.71 -9.02
N ASN A 183 -7.29 4.56 -9.73
CA ASN A 183 -8.44 5.48 -9.70
C ASN A 183 -9.63 4.78 -9.08
N GLU A 184 -9.93 5.12 -7.83
CA GLU A 184 -10.95 4.45 -7.02
C GLU A 184 -12.34 4.54 -7.65
N GLY A 185 -12.79 5.74 -8.01
CA GLY A 185 -14.14 5.98 -8.48
C GLY A 185 -14.44 5.37 -9.86
N LYS A 186 -13.41 5.11 -10.67
CA LYS A 186 -13.56 4.50 -12.01
C LYS A 186 -13.15 3.03 -12.06
N SER A 187 -12.54 2.51 -10.99
CA SER A 187 -11.99 1.15 -10.96
C SER A 187 -11.04 0.88 -12.13
N THR A 188 -10.08 1.81 -12.32
CA THR A 188 -9.07 1.74 -13.36
C THR A 188 -7.67 1.97 -12.80
N ILE A 189 -6.64 1.61 -13.56
CA ILE A 189 -5.27 2.10 -13.41
C ILE A 189 -4.96 3.03 -14.57
N GLN A 190 -4.52 4.25 -14.28
CA GLN A 190 -3.90 5.10 -15.29
C GLN A 190 -2.40 4.91 -15.33
N VAL A 191 -1.89 4.82 -16.56
CA VAL A 191 -0.46 4.63 -16.87
C VAL A 191 0.11 5.95 -17.35
N LEU A 192 1.20 6.40 -16.71
CA LEU A 192 1.84 7.67 -17.03
C LEU A 192 3.31 7.47 -17.37
N ASP A 193 3.83 8.31 -18.27
CA ASP A 193 5.27 8.48 -18.42
C ASP A 193 5.82 9.31 -17.25
N ALA A 194 6.77 8.74 -16.51
CA ALA A 194 7.28 9.32 -15.26
C ALA A 194 8.07 10.64 -15.47
N LYS A 195 8.65 10.87 -16.65
CA LYS A 195 9.40 12.09 -16.95
C LYS A 195 8.51 13.23 -17.39
N SER A 196 7.66 12.97 -18.38
CA SER A 196 6.79 13.99 -18.97
C SER A 196 5.48 14.17 -18.19
N MET A 197 5.16 13.27 -17.26
CA MET A 197 3.89 13.21 -16.52
C MET A 197 2.66 13.09 -17.43
N LYS A 198 2.82 12.59 -18.66
CA LYS A 198 1.69 12.40 -19.59
C LYS A 198 1.01 11.07 -19.34
N VAL A 199 -0.32 11.11 -19.24
CA VAL A 199 -1.16 9.91 -19.25
C VAL A 199 -1.06 9.24 -20.62
N GLN A 200 -0.73 7.96 -20.64
CA GLN A 200 -0.54 7.13 -21.83
C GLN A 200 -1.73 6.21 -22.09
N SER A 201 -2.32 5.66 -21.02
CA SER A 201 -3.45 4.74 -21.11
C SER A 201 -4.21 4.65 -19.80
N SER A 202 -5.42 4.08 -19.88
CA SER A 202 -6.24 3.70 -18.74
C SER A 202 -6.68 2.26 -18.92
N TRP A 203 -6.54 1.44 -17.87
CA TRP A 203 -6.81 0.01 -17.88
C TRP A 203 -7.91 -0.35 -16.88
N PRO A 204 -8.98 -1.03 -17.31
CA PRO A 204 -10.03 -1.48 -16.40
C PRO A 204 -9.52 -2.60 -15.49
N LEU A 205 -10.00 -2.63 -14.25
CA LEU A 205 -9.57 -3.57 -13.23
C LEU A 205 -10.59 -4.69 -12.92
N ALA A 206 -11.68 -4.77 -13.66
CA ALA A 206 -12.69 -5.79 -13.36
C ALA A 206 -12.07 -7.20 -13.15
N PRO A 207 -12.44 -7.94 -12.10
CA PRO A 207 -13.58 -7.71 -11.19
C PRO A 207 -13.28 -6.84 -9.94
N CYS A 208 -12.12 -6.19 -9.83
CA CYS A 208 -11.79 -5.27 -8.75
C CYS A 208 -12.65 -4.00 -8.84
N GLU A 209 -13.25 -3.60 -7.74
CA GLU A 209 -13.98 -2.35 -7.58
C GLU A 209 -13.34 -1.50 -6.49
N GLY A 210 -13.22 -0.19 -6.72
CA GLY A 210 -12.63 0.74 -5.77
C GLY A 210 -11.17 0.42 -5.41
N PRO A 211 -10.23 0.41 -6.38
CA PRO A 211 -8.82 0.13 -6.13
C PRO A 211 -8.18 1.24 -5.29
N THR A 212 -7.48 0.87 -4.22
CA THR A 212 -6.77 1.79 -3.32
C THR A 212 -5.28 1.49 -3.27
N GLY A 213 -4.89 0.41 -2.58
CA GLY A 213 -3.48 -0.01 -2.48
C GLY A 213 -2.92 -0.54 -3.81
N ILE A 214 -1.64 -0.27 -4.06
CA ILE A 214 -0.93 -0.75 -5.25
C ILE A 214 0.51 -1.10 -4.92
N ALA A 215 1.03 -2.16 -5.54
CA ALA A 215 2.46 -2.48 -5.52
C ALA A 215 2.90 -3.03 -6.87
N TYR A 216 4.21 -2.99 -7.15
CA TYR A 216 4.80 -3.43 -8.40
C TYR A 216 5.88 -4.50 -8.16
N ASP A 217 5.72 -5.64 -8.79
CA ASP A 217 6.75 -6.67 -8.88
C ASP A 217 7.67 -6.40 -10.07
N ARG A 218 8.86 -5.84 -9.77
CA ARG A 218 9.86 -5.48 -10.79
C ARG A 218 10.51 -6.68 -11.47
N ALA A 219 10.45 -7.85 -10.86
CA ALA A 219 11.07 -9.07 -11.41
C ALA A 219 10.22 -9.67 -12.52
N ASN A 220 8.91 -9.62 -12.38
CA ASN A 220 7.97 -10.28 -13.30
C ASN A 220 7.08 -9.29 -14.07
N ASP A 221 7.26 -7.99 -13.91
CA ASP A 221 6.41 -6.94 -14.50
C ASP A 221 4.91 -7.19 -14.16
N ARG A 222 4.60 -7.33 -12.86
CA ARG A 222 3.22 -7.49 -12.36
C ARG A 222 2.82 -6.33 -11.46
N ILE A 223 1.58 -5.89 -11.62
CA ILE A 223 0.95 -4.88 -10.75
C ILE A 223 -0.04 -5.58 -9.85
N PHE A 224 0.05 -5.33 -8.55
CA PHE A 224 -0.92 -5.75 -7.57
C PHE A 224 -1.81 -4.56 -7.23
N SER A 225 -3.11 -4.67 -7.43
CA SER A 225 -4.09 -3.64 -7.06
C SER A 225 -5.03 -4.17 -5.99
N GLY A 226 -5.00 -3.53 -4.81
CA GLY A 226 -5.80 -3.89 -3.65
C GLY A 226 -7.18 -3.27 -3.74
N CYS A 227 -8.21 -4.10 -3.58
CA CYS A 227 -9.60 -3.72 -3.69
C CYS A 227 -10.42 -4.40 -2.59
N GLY A 228 -11.61 -3.89 -2.28
CA GLY A 228 -12.51 -4.55 -1.34
C GLY A 228 -12.87 -5.95 -1.83
N LYS A 229 -12.69 -7.00 -1.01
CA LYS A 229 -13.03 -8.42 -1.22
C LYS A 229 -12.30 -9.15 -2.34
N THR A 230 -11.85 -8.49 -3.40
CA THR A 230 -11.16 -9.14 -4.52
C THR A 230 -10.10 -8.21 -5.09
N SER A 231 -8.85 -8.44 -4.77
CA SER A 231 -7.70 -7.78 -5.37
C SER A 231 -7.32 -8.46 -6.69
N VAL A 232 -6.65 -7.72 -7.56
CA VAL A 232 -6.26 -8.22 -8.89
C VAL A 232 -4.77 -8.07 -9.13
N VAL A 233 -4.26 -8.93 -10.01
CA VAL A 233 -2.91 -8.86 -10.54
C VAL A 233 -3.00 -8.61 -12.03
N LEU A 234 -2.23 -7.62 -12.51
CA LEU A 234 -2.16 -7.27 -13.92
C LEU A 234 -0.78 -7.58 -14.50
N ASP A 235 -0.77 -7.96 -15.76
CA ASP A 235 0.42 -7.88 -16.60
C ASP A 235 0.69 -6.42 -16.96
N ALA A 236 1.82 -5.88 -16.53
CA ALA A 236 2.15 -4.46 -16.68
C ALA A 236 2.50 -4.04 -18.11
N LYS A 237 2.63 -4.98 -19.05
CA LYS A 237 2.87 -4.69 -20.47
C LYS A 237 1.57 -4.54 -21.25
N THR A 238 0.55 -5.30 -20.84
CA THR A 238 -0.71 -5.41 -21.59
C THR A 238 -1.89 -4.78 -20.89
N GLY A 239 -1.79 -4.52 -19.58
CA GLY A 239 -2.89 -4.06 -18.72
C GLY A 239 -3.97 -5.12 -18.46
N LYS A 240 -3.73 -6.38 -18.84
CA LYS A 240 -4.68 -7.45 -18.62
C LYS A 240 -4.61 -7.98 -17.20
N VAL A 241 -5.76 -8.17 -16.57
CA VAL A 241 -5.88 -8.93 -15.32
C VAL A 241 -5.53 -10.40 -15.60
N VAL A 242 -4.49 -10.91 -14.94
CA VAL A 242 -3.98 -12.28 -15.09
C VAL A 242 -4.35 -13.17 -13.92
N ALA A 243 -4.63 -12.58 -12.75
CA ALA A 243 -5.08 -13.32 -11.57
C ALA A 243 -5.95 -12.46 -10.66
N THR A 244 -6.74 -13.13 -9.81
CA THR A 244 -7.51 -12.53 -8.74
C THR A 244 -7.12 -13.16 -7.40
N ILE A 245 -7.18 -12.36 -6.34
CA ILE A 245 -6.90 -12.80 -4.97
C ILE A 245 -8.12 -12.44 -4.12
N ALA A 246 -8.81 -13.46 -3.60
CA ALA A 246 -9.89 -13.22 -2.65
C ALA A 246 -9.32 -12.74 -1.33
N ASN A 247 -9.83 -11.64 -0.81
CA ASN A 247 -9.41 -11.01 0.45
C ASN A 247 -10.61 -10.49 1.24
N GLY A 248 -10.37 -10.02 2.46
CA GLY A 248 -11.39 -9.35 3.26
C GLY A 248 -11.74 -7.95 2.74
N ASP A 249 -12.72 -7.31 3.38
CA ASP A 249 -13.26 -6.01 2.99
C ASP A 249 -12.55 -4.83 3.69
N GLY A 250 -12.53 -3.67 3.02
CA GLY A 250 -11.96 -2.41 3.54
C GLY A 250 -10.45 -2.31 3.37
N VAL A 251 -9.95 -2.72 2.22
CA VAL A 251 -8.54 -2.55 1.80
C VAL A 251 -8.27 -1.08 1.50
N ASP A 252 -7.10 -0.57 1.94
CA ASP A 252 -6.68 0.81 1.73
C ASP A 252 -5.19 0.94 1.36
N ALA A 253 -4.42 -0.10 1.55
CA ALA A 253 -3.05 -0.23 1.09
C ALA A 253 -2.75 -1.67 0.71
N LEU A 254 -1.55 -1.93 0.20
CA LEU A 254 -1.06 -3.25 -0.15
C LEU A 254 0.46 -3.30 0.08
N GLY A 255 0.93 -4.37 0.73
CA GLY A 255 2.36 -4.63 0.93
C GLY A 255 2.86 -5.73 0.01
N TRP A 256 4.06 -5.57 -0.55
CA TRP A 256 4.73 -6.57 -1.35
C TRP A 256 6.12 -6.87 -0.80
N ASP A 257 6.40 -8.14 -0.53
CA ASP A 257 7.73 -8.64 -0.22
C ASP A 257 8.28 -9.40 -1.43
N PRO A 258 9.24 -8.83 -2.16
CA PRO A 258 9.76 -9.45 -3.38
C PRO A 258 10.63 -10.67 -3.14
N LYS A 259 11.25 -10.81 -1.95
CA LYS A 259 12.11 -11.95 -1.62
C LYS A 259 11.29 -13.16 -1.20
N GLU A 260 10.35 -12.95 -0.31
CA GLU A 260 9.45 -14.01 0.18
C GLU A 260 8.26 -14.24 -0.77
N LYS A 261 8.11 -13.38 -1.80
CA LYS A 261 7.02 -13.40 -2.79
C LYS A 261 5.63 -13.34 -2.14
N LEU A 262 5.50 -12.53 -1.10
CA LEU A 262 4.27 -12.38 -0.33
C LEU A 262 3.60 -11.04 -0.58
N ILE A 263 2.30 -11.10 -0.79
CA ILE A 263 1.42 -9.95 -0.90
C ILE A 263 0.58 -9.90 0.38
N TYR A 264 0.63 -8.76 1.08
CA TYR A 264 -0.15 -8.50 2.29
C TYR A 264 -1.28 -7.55 1.96
N ILE A 265 -2.52 -7.97 2.16
CA ILE A 265 -3.73 -7.22 1.82
C ILE A 265 -4.53 -6.98 3.12
N PRO A 266 -4.41 -5.81 3.75
CA PRO A 266 -5.12 -5.49 4.98
C PRO A 266 -6.59 -5.20 4.69
N ALA A 267 -7.47 -5.85 5.43
CA ALA A 267 -8.92 -5.72 5.34
C ALA A 267 -9.46 -5.05 6.61
N GLY A 268 -9.48 -3.73 6.63
CA GLY A 268 -9.81 -2.96 7.83
C GLY A 268 -11.24 -3.17 8.36
N ARG A 269 -12.21 -3.49 7.51
CA ARG A 269 -13.56 -3.82 7.95
C ARG A 269 -13.63 -5.17 8.67
N ASP A 270 -12.88 -6.14 8.17
CA ASP A 270 -12.86 -7.50 8.71
C ASP A 270 -11.81 -7.67 9.83
N GLY A 271 -10.90 -6.71 10.00
CA GLY A 271 -9.87 -6.74 11.03
C GLY A 271 -8.80 -7.81 10.82
N ASN A 272 -8.49 -8.12 9.57
CA ASN A 272 -7.50 -9.14 9.22
C ASN A 272 -6.60 -8.68 8.06
N VAL A 273 -5.55 -9.46 7.78
CA VAL A 273 -4.68 -9.34 6.61
C VAL A 273 -4.71 -10.65 5.85
N THR A 274 -5.12 -10.62 4.59
CA THR A 274 -4.95 -11.73 3.68
C THR A 274 -3.49 -11.74 3.21
N VAL A 275 -2.80 -12.87 3.37
CA VAL A 275 -1.45 -13.07 2.85
C VAL A 275 -1.52 -14.05 1.69
N ALA A 276 -1.07 -13.60 0.52
CA ALA A 276 -1.02 -14.41 -0.69
C ALA A 276 0.42 -14.60 -1.16
N HIS A 277 0.76 -15.79 -1.60
CA HIS A 277 2.06 -16.13 -2.17
C HIS A 277 1.98 -16.13 -3.69
N GLN A 278 2.99 -15.56 -4.35
CA GLN A 278 3.18 -15.63 -5.80
C GLN A 278 3.84 -16.96 -6.16
N ASP A 279 3.06 -17.95 -6.56
CA ASP A 279 3.56 -19.28 -6.98
C ASP A 279 4.28 -19.21 -8.33
N SER A 280 3.77 -18.37 -9.21
CA SER A 280 4.37 -17.98 -10.48
C SER A 280 3.90 -16.56 -10.84
N PRO A 281 4.42 -15.92 -11.90
CA PRO A 281 3.97 -14.58 -12.28
C PRO A 281 2.46 -14.42 -12.44
N ASP A 282 1.76 -15.49 -12.83
CA ASP A 282 0.32 -15.47 -13.11
C ASP A 282 -0.50 -16.39 -12.19
N LYS A 283 0.12 -16.95 -11.12
CA LYS A 283 -0.56 -17.84 -10.19
C LYS A 283 -0.26 -17.45 -8.75
N TYR A 284 -1.30 -17.32 -7.96
CA TYR A 284 -1.27 -16.88 -6.57
C TYR A 284 -2.12 -17.79 -5.68
N SER A 285 -1.63 -18.06 -4.49
CA SER A 285 -2.35 -18.83 -3.47
C SER A 285 -2.46 -18.05 -2.17
N VAL A 286 -3.64 -17.99 -1.57
CA VAL A 286 -3.80 -17.45 -0.22
C VAL A 286 -3.19 -18.46 0.76
N VAL A 287 -2.15 -18.04 1.47
CA VAL A 287 -1.40 -18.89 2.42
C VAL A 287 -1.81 -18.66 3.86
N ALA A 288 -2.40 -17.48 4.18
CA ALA A 288 -2.91 -17.17 5.51
C ALA A 288 -3.97 -16.07 5.49
N THR A 289 -4.83 -16.08 6.52
CA THR A 289 -5.63 -14.94 6.95
C THR A 289 -5.25 -14.61 8.38
N VAL A 290 -4.48 -13.55 8.55
CA VAL A 290 -3.88 -13.14 9.82
C VAL A 290 -4.80 -12.17 10.54
N GLN A 291 -5.26 -12.52 11.76
CA GLN A 291 -6.13 -11.65 12.54
C GLN A 291 -5.35 -10.45 13.09
N THR A 292 -5.86 -9.26 12.83
CA THR A 292 -5.29 -8.00 13.28
C THR A 292 -6.30 -7.22 14.14
N MET A 293 -6.64 -6.00 13.74
CA MET A 293 -7.61 -5.16 14.44
C MET A 293 -8.59 -4.55 13.44
N PRO A 294 -9.87 -4.40 13.79
CA PRO A 294 -10.80 -3.61 12.98
C PRO A 294 -10.24 -2.21 12.71
N ARG A 295 -10.40 -1.74 11.49
CA ARG A 295 -9.89 -0.48 10.94
C ARG A 295 -8.38 -0.44 10.64
N ALA A 296 -7.58 -1.44 10.99
CA ALA A 296 -6.20 -1.56 10.51
C ALA A 296 -6.21 -1.87 9.01
N LYS A 297 -6.21 -0.83 8.18
CA LYS A 297 -6.50 -0.86 6.73
C LYS A 297 -5.29 -0.57 5.85
N THR A 298 -4.23 0.00 6.43
CA THR A 298 -2.99 0.33 5.74
C THR A 298 -1.83 -0.48 6.29
N ILE A 299 -0.86 -0.79 5.43
CA ILE A 299 0.24 -1.69 5.72
C ILE A 299 1.51 -1.27 4.97
N THR A 300 2.66 -1.52 5.55
CA THR A 300 3.96 -1.45 4.87
C THR A 300 4.77 -2.70 5.17
N VAL A 301 5.66 -3.06 4.25
CA VAL A 301 6.59 -4.19 4.42
C VAL A 301 8.02 -3.64 4.36
N ASP A 302 8.86 -4.04 5.30
CA ASP A 302 10.29 -3.83 5.18
C ASP A 302 10.92 -4.98 4.37
N PRO A 303 11.44 -4.72 3.17
CA PRO A 303 11.96 -5.76 2.29
C PRO A 303 13.28 -6.37 2.77
N VAL A 304 13.86 -5.86 3.87
CA VAL A 304 15.11 -6.36 4.48
C VAL A 304 14.82 -7.30 5.66
N THR A 305 13.89 -6.90 6.53
CA THR A 305 13.51 -7.72 7.71
C THR A 305 12.35 -8.66 7.39
N HIS A 306 11.64 -8.46 6.29
CA HIS A 306 10.44 -9.20 5.86
C HIS A 306 9.25 -9.06 6.82
N ASN A 307 9.30 -8.09 7.74
CA ASN A 307 8.20 -7.78 8.64
C ASN A 307 7.19 -6.86 7.96
N ALA A 308 5.92 -7.09 8.23
CA ALA A 308 4.85 -6.19 7.82
C ALA A 308 4.32 -5.42 9.04
N TYR A 309 4.02 -4.13 8.83
CA TYR A 309 3.65 -3.21 9.90
C TYR A 309 2.33 -2.54 9.60
N LEU A 310 1.47 -2.48 10.63
CA LEU A 310 0.20 -1.74 10.61
C LEU A 310 0.12 -0.87 11.86
N PHE A 311 -0.79 0.09 11.82
CA PHE A 311 -1.10 0.89 12.99
C PHE A 311 -2.61 1.11 13.09
N GLN A 312 -3.14 1.07 14.33
CA GLN A 312 -4.55 1.35 14.58
C GLN A 312 -4.77 1.98 15.96
N PRO A 313 -5.32 3.21 16.05
CA PRO A 313 -5.80 3.75 17.31
C PRO A 313 -7.17 3.17 17.70
N GLU A 314 -7.36 2.95 18.97
CA GLU A 314 -8.67 2.73 19.56
C GLU A 314 -9.28 4.06 20.04
N TYR A 315 -10.56 4.23 19.79
CA TYR A 315 -11.28 5.44 20.15
C TYR A 315 -12.27 5.16 21.26
N GLY A 316 -12.30 6.02 22.25
CA GLY A 316 -13.35 6.03 23.27
C GLY A 316 -14.71 6.46 22.71
N PRO A 317 -15.73 6.55 23.55
CA PRO A 317 -17.04 7.03 23.15
C PRO A 317 -16.97 8.45 22.60
N ALA A 318 -17.70 8.69 21.50
CA ALA A 318 -17.84 10.06 20.98
C ALA A 318 -18.56 10.94 22.02
N PRO A 319 -18.16 12.23 22.17
CA PRO A 319 -18.89 13.16 23.02
C PRO A 319 -20.37 13.27 22.62
N ALA A 320 -21.25 13.37 23.57
CA ALA A 320 -22.68 13.55 23.30
C ALA A 320 -22.90 14.83 22.46
N GLY A 321 -23.64 14.70 21.35
CA GLY A 321 -23.91 15.81 20.45
C GLY A 321 -22.73 16.20 19.52
N ALA A 322 -21.67 15.41 19.47
CA ALA A 322 -20.57 15.66 18.54
C ALA A 322 -21.07 15.66 17.07
N PRO A 323 -20.66 16.64 16.24
CA PRO A 323 -21.08 16.69 14.85
C PRO A 323 -20.46 15.51 14.06
N PRO A 324 -21.11 15.09 12.96
CA PRO A 324 -20.52 14.12 12.05
C PRO A 324 -19.15 14.57 11.55
N GLY A 325 -18.24 13.62 11.41
CA GLY A 325 -16.95 13.84 10.76
C GLY A 325 -17.07 14.13 9.26
N PRO A 326 -15.96 14.42 8.57
CA PRO A 326 -15.93 14.64 7.14
C PRO A 326 -16.63 13.53 6.36
N GLY A 327 -17.43 13.90 5.35
CA GLY A 327 -18.21 12.95 4.55
C GLY A 327 -19.39 12.30 5.30
N GLY A 328 -19.86 12.89 6.44
CA GLY A 328 -20.98 12.35 7.21
C GLY A 328 -20.63 11.10 8.03
N ARG A 329 -19.36 10.83 8.26
CA ARG A 329 -18.90 9.70 9.08
C ARG A 329 -19.31 9.88 10.53
N PRO A 330 -19.65 8.79 11.26
CA PRO A 330 -19.93 8.89 12.69
C PRO A 330 -18.79 9.60 13.42
N PRO A 331 -19.10 10.46 14.42
CA PRO A 331 -18.08 11.10 15.23
C PRO A 331 -17.30 10.04 16.02
N VAL A 332 -16.02 10.26 16.19
CA VAL A 332 -15.15 9.41 17.02
C VAL A 332 -14.77 10.14 18.29
N GLY A 333 -14.59 9.40 19.38
CA GLY A 333 -14.11 9.92 20.64
C GLY A 333 -12.59 10.13 20.67
N PRO A 334 -12.04 10.47 21.83
CA PRO A 334 -10.59 10.57 21.99
C PRO A 334 -9.92 9.23 21.77
N VAL A 335 -8.66 9.25 21.38
CA VAL A 335 -7.82 8.05 21.34
C VAL A 335 -7.60 7.56 22.77
N VAL A 336 -7.92 6.31 23.03
CA VAL A 336 -7.76 5.67 24.37
C VAL A 336 -6.62 4.66 24.38
N ALA A 337 -6.21 4.15 23.22
CA ALA A 337 -5.02 3.33 23.02
C ALA A 337 -4.52 3.46 21.58
N ALA A 338 -3.25 3.21 21.34
CA ALA A 338 -2.64 3.32 20.03
C ALA A 338 -1.74 2.11 19.76
N TRP A 339 -2.18 1.23 18.87
CA TRP A 339 -1.56 -0.07 18.65
C TRP A 339 -0.72 -0.08 17.38
N PHE A 340 0.58 -0.32 17.56
CA PHE A 340 1.50 -0.66 16.49
C PHE A 340 1.59 -2.18 16.38
N LEU A 341 1.26 -2.70 15.19
CA LEU A 341 1.20 -4.13 14.93
C LEU A 341 2.35 -4.56 14.03
N VAL A 342 2.97 -5.67 14.39
CA VAL A 342 4.07 -6.27 13.62
C VAL A 342 3.68 -7.69 13.26
N ILE A 343 3.64 -8.00 11.96
CA ILE A 343 3.46 -9.35 11.45
C ILE A 343 4.83 -9.89 11.07
N THR A 344 5.20 -11.03 11.67
CA THR A 344 6.42 -11.79 11.37
C THR A 344 6.06 -13.19 10.91
N GLN A 345 6.95 -13.82 10.14
CA GLN A 345 6.87 -15.23 9.79
C GLN A 345 7.54 -16.10 10.85
#